data_2bd9ab4679d78d41ae5b47c3658bc93f
#
_entry.id   2bd9ab4679d78d41ae5b47c3658bc93f
#
_cell.length_a   1.000
_cell.length_b   1.000
_cell.length_c   1.000
_cell.angle_alpha   90.00
_cell.angle_beta   90.00
_cell.angle_gamma   90.00
#
_symmetry.space_group_name_H-M   'P 1'
#
loop_
_entity.id
_entity.type
_entity.pdbx_description
1 polymer ?
#
loop_
_entity_poly.entity_id
_entity_poly.type
_entity_poly.pdbx_seq_one_letter_code
_entity_poly.pdbx_strand_id
1 'polypeptide(L)'
;MYNKSRIAILMATYNGECYLNYQIESIMGQSFEDWTLYIRDDGSSDSTVEIVREYCKKDSRIMLVDDEIKHRGAKKSFIWLLENIHSEYYMFSDQDDIWLPHKIESTYLKMLEMESVNPTTPILVHTDLAIADEDGFVVKGSRYKYDKLYPDWLDKLNWFIVSYRICGNTIMLNDKAKVVALPF
;
A
#
# COMPACT_ATOMS: atom_id res chain seq x y z
N MET A 1 -9.18 -13.23 20.09
CA MET A 1 -8.72 -11.86 19.82
C MET A 1 -7.62 -11.97 18.79
N TYR A 2 -7.82 -11.50 17.57
CA TYR A 2 -6.75 -11.41 16.60
C TYR A 2 -5.74 -10.39 17.13
N ASN A 3 -4.47 -10.79 17.22
CA ASN A 3 -3.40 -9.87 17.58
C ASN A 3 -3.36 -8.80 16.48
N LYS A 4 -3.76 -7.57 16.80
CA LYS A 4 -3.85 -6.48 15.83
C LYS A 4 -2.43 -6.05 15.50
N SER A 5 -1.97 -6.36 14.30
CA SER A 5 -0.67 -5.87 13.82
C SER A 5 -0.65 -4.34 13.76
N ARG A 6 0.54 -3.75 13.88
CA ARG A 6 0.71 -2.29 13.83
C ARG A 6 0.44 -1.70 12.46
N ILE A 7 0.74 -2.45 11.40
CA ILE A 7 0.62 -1.97 10.03
C ILE A 7 -0.45 -2.76 9.28
N ALA A 8 -1.46 -2.08 8.77
CA ALA A 8 -2.40 -2.61 7.81
C ALA A 8 -1.92 -2.30 6.39
N ILE A 9 -1.71 -3.32 5.59
CA ILE A 9 -1.46 -3.20 4.15
C ILE A 9 -2.80 -3.41 3.46
N LEU A 10 -3.24 -2.44 2.68
CA LEU A 10 -4.52 -2.41 1.99
C LEU A 10 -4.30 -2.68 0.51
N MET A 11 -4.88 -3.76 -0.02
CA MET A 11 -4.75 -4.14 -1.43
C MET A 11 -6.14 -4.29 -2.06
N ALA A 12 -6.35 -3.65 -3.19
CA ALA A 12 -7.52 -3.86 -4.03
C ALA A 12 -7.12 -4.70 -5.25
N THR A 13 -7.89 -5.75 -5.56
CA THR A 13 -7.62 -6.63 -6.71
C THR A 13 -8.78 -6.64 -7.70
N TYR A 14 -8.45 -6.77 -8.98
CA TYR A 14 -9.38 -7.04 -10.07
C TYR A 14 -8.64 -7.65 -11.27
N ASN A 15 -8.92 -8.91 -11.60
CA ASN A 15 -8.29 -9.65 -12.70
C ASN A 15 -6.75 -9.55 -12.69
N GLY A 16 -6.14 -9.91 -11.56
CA GLY A 16 -4.71 -9.75 -11.29
C GLY A 16 -3.92 -11.05 -11.32
N GLU A 17 -4.46 -12.16 -11.82
CA GLU A 17 -3.84 -13.50 -11.72
C GLU A 17 -2.38 -13.55 -12.21
N CYS A 18 -2.01 -12.71 -13.20
CA CYS A 18 -0.67 -12.71 -13.78
C CYS A 18 0.42 -12.22 -12.84
N TYR A 19 0.12 -11.25 -11.96
CA TYR A 19 1.12 -10.54 -11.17
C TYR A 19 0.97 -10.73 -9.66
N LEU A 20 -0.23 -11.07 -9.18
CA LEU A 20 -0.59 -11.10 -7.78
C LEU A 20 0.32 -11.99 -6.91
N ASN A 21 0.77 -13.13 -7.44
CA ASN A 21 1.71 -14.01 -6.74
C ASN A 21 3.01 -13.27 -6.38
N TYR A 22 3.61 -12.56 -7.34
CA TYR A 22 4.86 -11.82 -7.11
C TYR A 22 4.69 -10.73 -6.06
N GLN A 23 3.56 -10.02 -6.11
CA GLN A 23 3.28 -8.97 -5.14
C GLN A 23 3.07 -9.52 -3.74
N ILE A 24 2.25 -10.55 -3.56
CA ILE A 24 2.02 -11.15 -2.23
C ILE A 24 3.32 -11.73 -1.67
N GLU A 25 4.09 -12.45 -2.47
CA GLU A 25 5.38 -13.02 -2.03
C GLU A 25 6.38 -11.92 -1.64
N SER A 26 6.40 -10.79 -2.34
CA SER A 26 7.24 -9.65 -1.99
C SER A 26 6.85 -9.00 -0.65
N ILE A 27 5.57 -9.00 -0.30
CA ILE A 27 5.07 -8.56 1.01
C ILE A 27 5.41 -9.59 2.10
N MET A 28 5.25 -10.87 1.83
CA MET A 28 5.64 -11.95 2.76
C MET A 28 7.14 -11.93 3.07
N GLY A 29 7.97 -11.55 2.09
CA GLY A 29 9.43 -11.45 2.20
C GLY A 29 9.94 -10.15 2.86
N GLN A 30 9.10 -9.32 3.45
CA GLN A 30 9.53 -8.08 4.12
C GLN A 30 10.30 -8.36 5.41
N SER A 31 11.35 -7.56 5.67
CA SER A 31 12.17 -7.66 6.90
C SER A 31 11.40 -7.31 8.17
N PHE A 32 10.38 -6.48 8.07
CA PHE A 32 9.48 -6.12 9.18
C PHE A 32 8.23 -7.02 9.12
N GLU A 33 7.90 -7.70 10.22
CA GLU A 33 6.89 -8.77 10.24
C GLU A 33 5.55 -8.40 10.89
N ASP A 34 5.46 -7.26 11.61
CA ASP A 34 4.25 -6.84 12.33
C ASP A 34 3.28 -6.08 11.42
N TRP A 35 2.80 -6.79 10.39
CA TRP A 35 1.82 -6.32 9.41
C TRP A 35 0.68 -7.32 9.19
N THR A 36 -0.45 -6.84 8.70
CA THR A 36 -1.54 -7.65 8.14
C THR A 36 -1.92 -7.12 6.76
N LEU A 37 -1.98 -7.99 5.77
CA LEU A 37 -2.42 -7.69 4.42
C LEU A 37 -3.92 -7.94 4.29
N TYR A 38 -4.69 -6.89 4.06
CA TYR A 38 -6.12 -6.95 3.79
C TYR A 38 -6.36 -6.80 2.29
N ILE A 39 -6.89 -7.84 1.67
CA ILE A 39 -7.16 -7.89 0.23
C ILE A 39 -8.66 -7.81 0.02
N ARG A 40 -9.13 -6.85 -0.78
CA ARG A 40 -10.50 -6.74 -1.25
C ARG A 40 -10.53 -6.97 -2.76
N ASP A 41 -11.23 -8.03 -3.16
CA ASP A 41 -11.44 -8.31 -4.58
C ASP A 41 -12.70 -7.59 -5.10
N ASP A 42 -12.56 -6.90 -6.23
CA ASP A 42 -13.64 -6.10 -6.83
C ASP A 42 -14.50 -6.87 -7.85
N GLY A 43 -14.51 -8.19 -7.78
CA GLY A 43 -15.31 -9.07 -8.64
C GLY A 43 -14.52 -9.63 -9.82
N SER A 44 -13.31 -10.14 -9.55
CA SER A 44 -12.49 -10.83 -10.55
C SER A 44 -13.21 -12.02 -11.17
N SER A 45 -12.96 -12.24 -12.45
CA SER A 45 -13.48 -13.37 -13.24
C SER A 45 -12.39 -14.39 -13.62
N ASP A 46 -11.14 -14.10 -13.29
CA ASP A 46 -9.96 -14.96 -13.45
C ASP A 46 -9.63 -15.69 -12.13
N SER A 47 -8.44 -16.27 -12.03
CA SER A 47 -8.00 -17.02 -10.84
C SER A 47 -7.55 -16.15 -9.64
N THR A 48 -7.77 -14.84 -9.69
CA THR A 48 -7.32 -13.90 -8.63
C THR A 48 -7.82 -14.32 -7.24
N VAL A 49 -9.11 -14.62 -7.09
CA VAL A 49 -9.71 -14.95 -5.79
C VAL A 49 -9.20 -16.29 -5.24
N GLU A 50 -9.01 -17.27 -6.13
CA GLU A 50 -8.42 -18.57 -5.79
C GLU A 50 -6.99 -18.41 -5.27
N ILE A 51 -6.17 -17.61 -5.93
CA ILE A 51 -4.80 -17.27 -5.51
C ILE A 51 -4.81 -16.65 -4.10
N VAL A 52 -5.64 -15.63 -3.87
CA VAL A 52 -5.74 -14.99 -2.55
C VAL A 52 -6.13 -15.99 -1.46
N ARG A 53 -7.12 -16.84 -1.72
CA ARG A 53 -7.56 -17.86 -0.75
C ARG A 53 -6.46 -18.87 -0.40
N GLU A 54 -5.60 -19.20 -1.35
CA GLU A 54 -4.46 -20.07 -1.09
C GLU A 54 -3.43 -19.40 -0.18
N TYR A 55 -3.13 -18.10 -0.40
CA TYR A 55 -2.24 -17.37 0.48
C TYR A 55 -2.81 -17.15 1.88
N CYS A 56 -4.11 -16.92 2.02
CA CYS A 56 -4.78 -16.87 3.32
C CYS A 56 -4.63 -18.18 4.12
N LYS A 57 -4.52 -19.34 3.45
CA LYS A 57 -4.25 -20.63 4.11
C LYS A 57 -2.78 -20.81 4.50
N LYS A 58 -1.86 -20.21 3.75
CA LYS A 58 -0.40 -20.32 3.96
C LYS A 58 0.10 -19.37 5.04
N ASP A 59 -0.46 -18.16 5.13
CA ASP A 59 -0.03 -17.12 6.07
C ASP A 59 -1.24 -16.43 6.72
N SER A 60 -1.36 -16.56 8.03
CA SER A 60 -2.47 -15.98 8.81
C SER A 60 -2.49 -14.45 8.86
N ARG A 61 -1.43 -13.80 8.38
CA ARG A 61 -1.36 -12.34 8.23
C ARG A 61 -2.06 -11.84 6.96
N ILE A 62 -2.50 -12.74 6.07
CA ILE A 62 -3.19 -12.40 4.81
C ILE A 62 -4.68 -12.68 4.98
N MET A 63 -5.51 -11.70 4.70
CA MET A 63 -6.94 -11.75 4.89
C MET A 63 -7.69 -11.27 3.64
N LEU A 64 -8.52 -12.14 3.09
CA LEU A 64 -9.52 -11.72 2.09
C LEU A 64 -10.72 -11.10 2.82
N VAL A 65 -11.02 -9.84 2.52
CA VAL A 65 -12.17 -9.12 3.07
C VAL A 65 -13.22 -8.92 1.99
N ASP A 66 -14.49 -9.10 2.34
CA ASP A 66 -15.61 -9.02 1.41
C ASP A 66 -16.75 -8.18 2.00
N ASP A 67 -17.25 -7.24 1.20
CA ASP A 67 -18.39 -6.39 1.52
C ASP A 67 -19.61 -6.68 0.62
N GLU A 68 -19.58 -7.81 -0.09
CA GLU A 68 -20.61 -8.27 -1.04
C GLU A 68 -20.85 -7.35 -2.25
N ILE A 69 -20.17 -6.19 -2.32
CA ILE A 69 -20.31 -5.21 -3.41
C ILE A 69 -19.13 -5.32 -4.35
N LYS A 70 -19.40 -5.52 -5.63
CA LYS A 70 -18.39 -5.71 -6.68
C LYS A 70 -18.43 -4.54 -7.67
N HIS A 71 -17.38 -4.43 -8.48
CA HIS A 71 -17.25 -3.46 -9.58
C HIS A 71 -17.34 -1.99 -9.13
N ARG A 72 -16.75 -1.66 -7.97
CA ARG A 72 -16.62 -0.29 -7.47
C ARG A 72 -15.49 0.48 -8.13
N GLY A 73 -14.51 -0.23 -8.70
CA GLY A 73 -13.23 0.30 -9.17
C GLY A 73 -12.21 0.49 -8.05
N ALA A 74 -10.93 0.55 -8.41
CA ALA A 74 -9.81 0.58 -7.47
C ALA A 74 -9.95 1.68 -6.40
N LYS A 75 -10.25 2.92 -6.80
CA LYS A 75 -10.39 4.06 -5.87
C LYS A 75 -11.39 3.76 -4.74
N LYS A 76 -12.59 3.30 -5.07
CA LYS A 76 -13.63 3.03 -4.06
C LYS A 76 -13.30 1.80 -3.21
N SER A 77 -12.58 0.83 -3.78
CA SER A 77 -12.08 -0.33 -3.04
C SER A 77 -11.06 0.07 -1.98
N PHE A 78 -10.11 0.93 -2.31
CA PHE A 78 -9.14 1.47 -1.34
C PHE A 78 -9.80 2.36 -0.28
N ILE A 79 -10.77 3.20 -0.66
CA ILE A 79 -11.54 4.00 0.31
C ILE A 79 -12.26 3.08 1.29
N TRP A 80 -12.96 2.07 0.80
CA TRP A 80 -13.67 1.12 1.65
C TRP A 80 -12.72 0.40 2.62
N LEU A 81 -11.57 -0.08 2.12
CA LEU A 81 -10.55 -0.70 2.97
C LEU A 81 -10.08 0.27 4.06
N LEU A 82 -9.76 1.51 3.69
CA LEU A 82 -9.31 2.51 4.65
C LEU A 82 -10.39 2.86 5.69
N GLU A 83 -11.66 2.90 5.32
CA GLU A 83 -12.78 3.17 6.24
C GLU A 83 -13.00 2.01 7.23
N ASN A 84 -12.91 0.76 6.76
CA ASN A 84 -13.34 -0.41 7.53
C ASN A 84 -12.21 -1.14 8.27
N ILE A 85 -10.95 -0.95 7.87
CA ILE A 85 -9.80 -1.55 8.54
C ILE A 85 -9.24 -0.55 9.57
N HIS A 86 -8.92 -1.05 10.77
CA HIS A 86 -8.37 -0.25 11.86
C HIS A 86 -6.98 -0.75 12.26
N SER A 87 -5.99 0.13 12.21
CA SER A 87 -4.60 -0.12 12.59
C SER A 87 -3.93 1.16 13.09
N GLU A 88 -2.66 1.10 13.52
CA GLU A 88 -1.88 2.30 13.87
C GLU A 88 -1.37 3.00 12.59
N TYR A 89 -1.00 2.19 11.59
CA TYR A 89 -0.45 2.66 10.31
C TYR A 89 -1.09 1.93 9.14
N TYR A 90 -1.15 2.59 7.99
CA TYR A 90 -1.78 2.08 6.76
C TYR A 90 -0.83 2.25 5.59
N MET A 91 -0.64 1.20 4.81
CA MET A 91 0.05 1.24 3.52
C MET A 91 -0.90 0.79 2.42
N PHE A 92 -0.74 1.31 1.21
CA PHE A 92 -1.49 0.88 0.05
C PHE A 92 -0.61 0.04 -0.87
N SER A 93 -1.18 -1.00 -1.45
CA SER A 93 -0.50 -1.90 -2.37
C SER A 93 -1.36 -2.12 -3.60
N ASP A 94 -0.80 -1.83 -4.76
CA ASP A 94 -1.38 -2.29 -6.03
C ASP A 94 -1.09 -3.80 -6.18
N GLN A 95 -1.85 -4.49 -7.04
CA GLN A 95 -1.77 -5.95 -7.18
C GLN A 95 -0.61 -6.44 -8.05
N ASP A 96 0.06 -5.51 -8.76
CA ASP A 96 1.00 -5.74 -9.84
C ASP A 96 2.39 -5.10 -9.62
N ASP A 97 2.68 -4.72 -8.39
CA ASP A 97 3.99 -4.24 -7.97
C ASP A 97 4.88 -5.38 -7.43
N ILE A 98 6.13 -5.04 -7.10
CA ILE A 98 7.04 -5.88 -6.30
C ILE A 98 7.69 -4.99 -5.24
N TRP A 99 7.50 -5.31 -3.97
CA TRP A 99 8.08 -4.55 -2.87
C TRP A 99 9.51 -4.99 -2.57
N LEU A 100 10.43 -4.04 -2.47
CA LEU A 100 11.78 -4.34 -2.02
C LEU A 100 11.79 -4.81 -0.56
N PRO A 101 12.72 -5.71 -0.14
CA PRO A 101 12.67 -6.38 1.16
C PRO A 101 12.58 -5.49 2.40
N HIS A 102 13.08 -4.26 2.34
CA HIS A 102 13.10 -3.32 3.46
C HIS A 102 12.10 -2.17 3.32
N LYS A 103 11.12 -2.27 2.41
CA LYS A 103 10.17 -1.18 2.16
C LYS A 103 9.35 -0.82 3.39
N ILE A 104 8.76 -1.81 4.06
CA ILE A 104 7.95 -1.58 5.27
C ILE A 104 8.82 -0.98 6.36
N GLU A 105 9.94 -1.62 6.68
CA GLU A 105 10.86 -1.20 7.75
C GLU A 105 11.34 0.24 7.55
N SER A 106 11.86 0.56 6.36
CA SER A 106 12.39 1.90 6.05
C SER A 106 11.32 2.98 6.16
N THR A 107 10.11 2.70 5.66
CA THR A 107 8.99 3.65 5.71
C THR A 107 8.49 3.83 7.13
N TYR A 108 8.41 2.74 7.90
CA TYR A 108 7.99 2.76 9.29
C TYR A 108 8.98 3.50 10.20
N LEU A 109 10.28 3.27 10.05
CA LEU A 109 11.31 4.01 10.79
C LEU A 109 11.22 5.52 10.53
N LYS A 110 10.96 5.92 9.27
CA LYS A 110 10.74 7.33 8.94
C LYS A 110 9.47 7.88 9.57
N MET A 111 8.40 7.09 9.60
CA MET A 111 7.16 7.48 10.28
C MET A 111 7.40 7.73 11.77
N LEU A 112 8.11 6.83 12.47
CA LEU A 112 8.43 6.98 13.89
C LEU A 112 9.31 8.22 14.16
N GLU A 113 10.30 8.49 13.30
CA GLU A 113 11.12 9.69 13.36
C GLU A 113 10.24 10.96 13.31
N MET A 114 9.32 11.03 12.35
CA MET A 114 8.41 12.17 12.20
C MET A 114 7.45 12.31 13.37
N GLU A 115 6.92 11.21 13.91
CA GLU A 115 6.03 11.22 15.08
C GLU A 115 6.76 11.63 16.35
N SER A 116 8.06 11.32 16.49
CA SER A 116 8.85 11.74 17.66
C SER A 116 8.94 13.27 17.80
N VAL A 117 8.93 13.97 16.67
CA VAL A 117 8.99 15.45 16.62
C VAL A 117 7.56 16.05 16.66
N ASN A 118 6.58 15.34 16.07
CA ASN A 118 5.20 15.83 15.90
C ASN A 118 4.17 14.79 16.35
N PRO A 119 4.06 14.44 17.64
CA PRO A 119 3.33 13.26 18.11
C PRO A 119 1.80 13.35 17.90
N THR A 120 1.24 14.54 17.68
CA THR A 120 -0.20 14.74 17.50
C THR A 120 -0.60 15.03 16.04
N THR A 121 0.36 15.09 15.13
CA THR A 121 0.14 15.55 13.76
C THR A 121 -0.28 14.40 12.84
N PRO A 122 -1.22 14.60 11.90
CA PRO A 122 -1.44 13.73 10.76
C PRO A 122 -0.17 13.65 9.91
N ILE A 123 0.36 12.43 9.68
CA ILE A 123 1.62 12.23 8.96
C ILE A 123 1.39 11.26 7.80
N LEU A 124 1.91 11.64 6.65
CA LEU A 124 2.07 10.83 5.46
C LEU A 124 3.56 10.71 5.14
N VAL A 125 4.06 9.50 5.04
CA VAL A 125 5.40 9.20 4.55
C VAL A 125 5.27 8.52 3.19
N HIS A 126 6.10 8.86 2.23
CA HIS A 126 6.14 8.19 0.93
C HIS A 126 7.56 7.89 0.50
N THR A 127 7.72 6.93 -0.40
CA THR A 127 9.00 6.53 -0.98
C THR A 127 9.06 6.88 -2.47
N ASP A 128 10.25 6.87 -3.04
CA ASP A 128 10.44 6.73 -4.48
C ASP A 128 10.10 5.29 -4.91
N LEU A 129 10.02 5.04 -6.20
CA LEU A 129 9.89 3.71 -6.78
C LEU A 129 10.81 3.54 -8.00
N ALA A 130 11.18 2.31 -8.27
CA ALA A 130 11.80 1.90 -9.53
C ALA A 130 10.73 1.58 -10.57
N ILE A 131 11.03 1.77 -11.84
CA ILE A 131 10.16 1.35 -12.95
C ILE A 131 10.74 0.03 -13.49
N ALA A 132 9.92 -1.00 -13.54
CA ALA A 132 10.25 -2.30 -14.10
C ALA A 132 9.45 -2.55 -15.41
N ASP A 133 9.92 -3.50 -16.21
CA ASP A 133 9.18 -4.04 -17.34
C ASP A 133 8.22 -5.16 -16.90
N GLU A 134 7.53 -5.78 -17.85
CA GLU A 134 6.56 -6.86 -17.62
C GLU A 134 7.15 -8.14 -17.02
N ASP A 135 8.47 -8.33 -17.18
CA ASP A 135 9.21 -9.45 -16.59
C ASP A 135 9.79 -9.11 -15.19
N GLY A 136 9.59 -7.89 -14.70
CA GLY A 136 10.07 -7.41 -13.39
C GLY A 136 11.52 -6.89 -13.42
N PHE A 137 12.17 -6.78 -14.59
CA PHE A 137 13.50 -6.19 -14.67
C PHE A 137 13.44 -4.66 -14.54
N VAL A 138 14.28 -4.12 -13.64
CA VAL A 138 14.33 -2.67 -13.41
C VAL A 138 14.90 -1.94 -14.62
N VAL A 139 14.06 -1.17 -15.30
CA VAL A 139 14.45 -0.31 -16.45
C VAL A 139 14.86 1.09 -16.02
N LYS A 140 14.31 1.60 -14.90
CA LYS A 140 14.71 2.87 -14.25
C LYS A 140 14.74 2.70 -12.74
N GLY A 141 15.88 2.95 -12.13
CA GLY A 141 16.07 2.77 -10.68
C GLY A 141 15.43 3.83 -9.78
N SER A 142 14.88 4.91 -10.37
CA SER A 142 14.21 5.99 -9.64
C SER A 142 13.25 6.71 -10.56
N ARG A 143 11.97 6.71 -10.19
CA ARG A 143 10.93 7.46 -10.90
C ARG A 143 11.15 8.96 -10.71
N TYR A 144 11.53 9.40 -9.53
CA TYR A 144 11.78 10.82 -9.28
C TYR A 144 12.86 11.39 -10.21
N LYS A 145 13.97 10.66 -10.41
CA LYS A 145 15.02 11.07 -11.35
C LYS A 145 14.53 11.04 -12.79
N TYR A 146 13.76 10.02 -13.18
CA TYR A 146 13.24 9.87 -14.53
C TYR A 146 12.26 10.98 -14.89
N ASP A 147 11.30 11.28 -14.01
CA ASP A 147 10.30 12.32 -14.19
C ASP A 147 10.83 13.73 -13.83
N LYS A 148 12.13 13.84 -13.46
CA LYS A 148 12.75 15.09 -12.98
C LYS A 148 11.99 15.70 -11.80
N LEU A 149 11.54 14.86 -10.89
CA LEU A 149 10.86 15.25 -9.66
C LEU A 149 11.91 15.52 -8.58
N TYR A 150 11.98 16.74 -8.09
CA TYR A 150 12.93 17.12 -7.04
C TYR A 150 12.19 17.08 -5.69
N PRO A 151 12.69 16.31 -4.68
CA PRO A 151 12.05 16.19 -3.37
C PRO A 151 11.75 17.53 -2.71
N ASP A 152 12.64 18.52 -2.83
CA ASP A 152 12.50 19.87 -2.27
C ASP A 152 11.28 20.63 -2.80
N TRP A 153 10.69 20.21 -3.89
CA TRP A 153 9.47 20.79 -4.42
C TRP A 153 8.21 20.17 -3.84
N LEU A 154 8.31 18.96 -3.28
CA LEU A 154 7.17 18.24 -2.70
C LEU A 154 6.72 18.86 -1.36
N ASP A 155 7.58 19.60 -0.69
CA ASP A 155 7.28 20.32 0.55
C ASP A 155 6.39 21.56 0.37
N LYS A 156 6.12 21.94 -0.89
CA LYS A 156 5.29 23.10 -1.21
C LYS A 156 3.91 22.67 -1.71
N LEU A 157 2.87 22.99 -0.95
CA LEU A 157 1.47 22.63 -1.22
C LEU A 157 1.03 22.94 -2.66
N ASN A 158 1.47 24.06 -3.22
CA ASN A 158 1.14 24.45 -4.59
C ASN A 158 1.72 23.49 -5.66
N TRP A 159 2.92 22.94 -5.42
CA TRP A 159 3.52 21.93 -6.29
C TRP A 159 2.87 20.56 -6.10
N PHE A 160 2.48 20.23 -4.89
CA PHE A 160 1.74 19.00 -4.58
C PHE A 160 0.39 18.94 -5.30
N ILE A 161 -0.33 20.07 -5.38
CA ILE A 161 -1.64 20.16 -6.05
C ILE A 161 -1.50 20.05 -7.58
N VAL A 162 -0.45 20.61 -8.16
CA VAL A 162 -0.27 20.71 -9.64
C VAL A 162 0.38 19.46 -10.24
N SER A 163 1.14 18.70 -9.43
CA SER A 163 1.88 17.54 -9.93
C SER A 163 1.42 16.26 -9.24
N TYR A 164 0.76 15.39 -9.96
CA TYR A 164 0.35 14.03 -9.57
C TYR A 164 1.61 13.14 -9.30
N ARG A 165 2.33 13.38 -8.18
CA ARG A 165 3.70 12.88 -8.00
C ARG A 165 3.85 11.75 -7.01
N ILE A 166 2.90 11.58 -6.09
CA ILE A 166 2.94 10.49 -5.12
C ILE A 166 2.04 9.37 -5.61
N CYS A 167 2.61 8.19 -5.80
CA CYS A 167 1.84 6.98 -6.09
C CYS A 167 1.28 6.40 -4.79
N GLY A 168 0.04 5.94 -4.82
CA GLY A 168 -0.64 5.36 -3.66
C GLY A 168 0.15 4.22 -3.03
N ASN A 169 0.69 3.33 -3.85
CA ASN A 169 1.52 2.19 -3.45
C ASN A 169 2.85 2.55 -2.76
N THR A 170 3.22 3.84 -2.70
CA THR A 170 4.42 4.32 -1.99
C THR A 170 4.14 4.91 -0.63
N ILE A 171 2.87 5.05 -0.25
CA ILE A 171 2.41 5.81 0.92
C ILE A 171 2.30 4.93 2.16
N MET A 172 2.71 5.50 3.31
CA MET A 172 2.29 5.10 4.65
C MET A 172 1.59 6.26 5.34
N LEU A 173 0.44 6.01 5.96
CA LEU A 173 -0.31 6.95 6.78
C LEU A 173 -0.30 6.51 8.24
N ASN A 174 -0.25 7.47 9.19
CA ASN A 174 -0.66 7.17 10.56
C ASN A 174 -2.19 7.28 10.72
N ASP A 175 -2.76 6.77 11.82
CA ASP A 175 -4.21 6.78 12.06
C ASP A 175 -4.77 8.21 12.12
N LYS A 176 -3.99 9.19 12.57
CA LYS A 176 -4.40 10.61 12.56
C LYS A 176 -4.58 11.14 11.14
N ALA A 177 -3.71 10.75 10.22
CA ALA A 177 -3.84 11.12 8.81
C ALA A 177 -5.08 10.47 8.17
N LYS A 178 -5.38 9.21 8.50
CA LYS A 178 -6.62 8.55 8.08
C LYS A 178 -7.85 9.33 8.53
N VAL A 179 -7.91 9.72 9.83
CA VAL A 179 -9.06 10.46 10.38
C VAL A 179 -9.30 11.79 9.65
N VAL A 180 -8.23 12.48 9.25
CA VAL A 180 -8.34 13.75 8.50
C VAL A 180 -8.73 13.51 7.04
N ALA A 181 -8.31 12.38 6.47
CA ALA A 181 -8.63 12.03 5.08
C ALA A 181 -10.08 11.55 4.90
N LEU A 182 -10.74 11.06 5.93
CA LEU A 182 -12.12 10.58 5.90
C LEU A 182 -13.11 11.63 6.49
N PRO A 183 -14.37 11.71 5.98
CA PRO A 183 -14.93 11.00 4.81
C PRO A 183 -14.53 11.64 3.47
N PHE A 184 -14.56 10.82 2.39
CA PHE A 184 -14.33 11.29 1.01
C PHE A 184 -15.65 11.60 0.30
#